data_f4187cff579d0f1c8d7375acfd7ff9d0
#
_entry.id   f4187cff579d0f1c8d7375acfd7ff9d0
#
_cell.length_a   1.000
_cell.length_b   1.000
_cell.length_c   1.000
_cell.angle_alpha   90.00
_cell.angle_beta   90.00
_cell.angle_gamma   90.00
#
_symmetry.space_group_name_H-M   'P 1'
#
loop_
_entity.id
_entity.type
_entity.pdbx_description
1 polymer ?
#
loop_
_entity_poly.entity_id
_entity_poly.type
_entity_poly.pdbx_seq_one_letter_code
_entity_poly.pdbx_strand_id
1 'polypeptide(L)'
;MNRKFIIFVLESNNDNRAGDCIDDRIKVMVEKIRAYVEKYHMLEQSDIVVAGISGGADSVCLLFVLMDLQKEIGFQIRTVHVHHGLRGEAADADAAFVKELTEQHKIPCTIYYYDVELEAKKRKQSTEEAGREVRREAFQRERELYGGTKIALAHHSDDNAETFLMNLIRGSRLQGLGGMRPVSGSMIRPLLCVRRKEIEMYLEERQISYCTDTTNFENIYTRNKLRNCVIPYLEDEINPAAVAHMNQTMEQLWQISDYMNAQVEKAFDEYVKINEKEVRIHIAARAALSEVIFHMLCHRVIAKAAGSEKNIGQKHVELLSSMWDQQKGSKLSLPYRLAAVREETFICIKKMEEKNLQERNGETGSIEVSYPVIPGMQLKVENSVITAKLIEKSSADAVNVPDNIYTKWFDYDIIKDTVIVRKRRPGDYIIIDKSGKKQKLKSYFINEKIPKEERDRIWLVAQGSHVLWIAGYRRGCAAYVLEKTKRILEITIHGGEKDVRNN
;
A
#
# COMPACT_ATOMS: atom_id res chain seq x y z
N MET A 1 17.30 -32.85 -7.60
CA MET A 1 18.21 -33.11 -6.47
C MET A 1 17.39 -33.43 -5.23
N ASN A 2 17.65 -34.54 -4.61
CA ASN A 2 16.81 -35.27 -3.68
C ASN A 2 16.29 -34.46 -2.49
N ARG A 3 14.96 -34.24 -2.43
CA ARG A 3 14.28 -33.93 -1.17
C ARG A 3 14.10 -35.25 -0.41
N LYS A 4 14.76 -35.37 0.72
CA LYS A 4 14.50 -36.44 1.68
C LYS A 4 13.15 -36.16 2.34
N PHE A 5 12.16 -37.00 2.04
CA PHE A 5 11.05 -37.24 2.95
C PHE A 5 11.65 -37.82 4.23
N ILE A 6 11.65 -37.04 5.29
CA ILE A 6 12.02 -37.58 6.60
C ILE A 6 10.75 -38.22 7.15
N ILE A 7 10.60 -39.51 6.86
CA ILE A 7 9.70 -40.38 7.59
C ILE A 7 10.48 -40.75 8.85
N PHE A 8 10.15 -40.14 9.97
CA PHE A 8 10.62 -40.64 11.26
C PHE A 8 9.83 -41.91 11.59
N VAL A 9 10.43 -43.07 11.34
CA VAL A 9 10.02 -44.32 11.94
C VAL A 9 10.76 -44.36 13.28
N LEU A 10 10.05 -44.07 14.37
CA LEU A 10 10.56 -44.29 15.72
C LEU A 10 10.32 -45.74 16.06
N GLU A 11 11.42 -46.49 16.30
CA GLU A 11 11.39 -47.80 16.96
C GLU A 11 10.81 -47.65 18.36
N SER A 12 9.75 -48.40 18.63
CA SER A 12 9.08 -48.48 19.91
C SER A 12 10.02 -49.07 20.98
N ASN A 13 10.51 -48.24 21.87
CA ASN A 13 10.99 -48.68 23.16
C ASN A 13 9.97 -48.31 24.24
N ASN A 14 9.48 -49.37 24.88
CA ASN A 14 8.56 -49.36 26.00
C ASN A 14 9.07 -48.52 27.17
N ASP A 15 8.42 -47.38 27.41
CA ASP A 15 8.41 -46.74 28.73
C ASP A 15 7.00 -46.15 28.98
N ASN A 16 6.15 -46.91 29.67
CA ASN A 16 4.77 -46.54 29.98
C ASN A 16 4.61 -45.26 30.82
N ARG A 17 5.70 -44.71 31.38
CA ARG A 17 5.67 -43.40 32.06
C ARG A 17 5.83 -42.20 31.17
N ALA A 18 6.41 -42.38 29.98
CA ALA A 18 6.53 -41.31 28.98
C ALA A 18 5.18 -41.08 28.28
N GLY A 19 4.38 -42.12 28.03
CA GLY A 19 3.08 -42.05 27.37
C GLY A 19 2.04 -41.20 28.11
N ASP A 20 1.92 -41.36 29.41
CA ASP A 20 0.98 -40.57 30.23
C ASP A 20 1.33 -39.08 30.25
N CYS A 21 2.63 -38.75 30.28
CA CYS A 21 3.09 -37.36 30.30
C CYS A 21 2.92 -36.65 28.92
N ILE A 22 2.90 -37.40 27.83
CA ILE A 22 2.76 -36.95 26.44
C ILE A 22 1.29 -36.62 26.14
N ASP A 23 0.36 -37.54 26.48
CA ASP A 23 -1.08 -37.31 26.28
C ASP A 23 -1.58 -36.10 27.09
N ASP A 24 -0.98 -35.81 28.23
CA ASP A 24 -1.27 -34.64 29.06
C ASP A 24 -0.87 -33.31 28.36
N ARG A 25 0.25 -33.26 27.64
CA ARG A 25 0.70 -32.04 26.94
C ARG A 25 -0.19 -31.69 25.75
N ILE A 26 -0.60 -32.69 24.96
CA ILE A 26 -1.57 -32.50 23.86
C ILE A 26 -2.89 -31.96 24.42
N LYS A 27 -3.40 -32.58 25.51
CA LYS A 27 -4.62 -32.13 26.16
C LYS A 27 -4.51 -30.68 26.63
N VAL A 28 -3.41 -30.30 27.26
CA VAL A 28 -3.16 -28.92 27.72
C VAL A 28 -3.16 -27.93 26.54
N MET A 29 -2.53 -28.27 25.42
CA MET A 29 -2.54 -27.40 24.23
C MET A 29 -3.95 -27.24 23.64
N VAL A 30 -4.68 -28.34 23.47
CA VAL A 30 -6.04 -28.33 22.92
C VAL A 30 -6.99 -27.56 23.83
N GLU A 31 -6.91 -27.76 25.16
CA GLU A 31 -7.68 -27.01 26.15
C GLU A 31 -7.37 -25.51 26.13
N LYS A 32 -6.10 -25.15 25.99
CA LYS A 32 -5.66 -23.74 25.83
C LYS A 32 -6.29 -23.09 24.58
N ILE A 33 -6.31 -23.81 23.44
CA ILE A 33 -6.94 -23.35 22.21
C ILE A 33 -8.46 -23.27 22.38
N ARG A 34 -9.09 -24.26 23.01
CA ARG A 34 -10.52 -24.26 23.32
C ARG A 34 -10.92 -23.02 24.13
N ALA A 35 -10.26 -22.81 25.28
CA ALA A 35 -10.50 -21.64 26.12
C ALA A 35 -10.31 -20.31 25.35
N TYR A 36 -9.34 -20.29 24.43
CA TYR A 36 -9.07 -19.13 23.59
C TYR A 36 -10.19 -18.90 22.56
N VAL A 37 -10.67 -19.95 21.91
CA VAL A 37 -11.80 -19.92 20.98
C VAL A 37 -13.08 -19.45 21.66
N GLU A 38 -13.35 -19.95 22.86
CA GLU A 38 -14.50 -19.54 23.69
C GLU A 38 -14.38 -18.08 24.15
N LYS A 39 -13.21 -17.68 24.70
CA LYS A 39 -12.95 -16.30 25.15
C LYS A 39 -13.25 -15.25 24.08
N TYR A 40 -12.93 -15.56 22.82
CA TYR A 40 -13.10 -14.62 21.70
C TYR A 40 -14.31 -14.93 20.81
N HIS A 41 -15.20 -15.86 21.22
CA HIS A 41 -16.40 -16.25 20.48
C HIS A 41 -16.12 -16.52 19.00
N MET A 42 -15.08 -17.33 18.73
CA MET A 42 -14.61 -17.56 17.36
C MET A 42 -15.53 -18.47 16.57
N LEU A 43 -16.13 -19.47 17.20
CA LEU A 43 -16.88 -20.56 16.58
C LEU A 43 -18.22 -20.80 17.27
N GLU A 44 -19.24 -21.07 16.45
CA GLU A 44 -20.58 -21.44 16.87
C GLU A 44 -21.07 -22.65 16.07
N GLN A 45 -22.10 -23.35 16.59
CA GLN A 45 -22.61 -24.60 15.99
C GLN A 45 -23.08 -24.42 14.53
N SER A 46 -23.63 -23.26 14.19
CA SER A 46 -24.13 -22.97 12.84
C SER A 46 -23.07 -22.52 11.85
N ASP A 47 -21.81 -22.39 12.30
CA ASP A 47 -20.74 -21.87 11.44
C ASP A 47 -20.33 -22.85 10.31
N ILE A 48 -20.00 -22.28 9.17
CA ILE A 48 -19.27 -22.95 8.09
C ILE A 48 -17.89 -22.28 8.02
N VAL A 49 -16.87 -23.03 8.44
CA VAL A 49 -15.50 -22.53 8.57
C VAL A 49 -14.68 -22.87 7.33
N VAL A 50 -14.17 -21.87 6.64
CA VAL A 50 -13.22 -22.02 5.53
C VAL A 50 -11.82 -21.96 6.09
N ALA A 51 -11.10 -23.07 6.15
CA ALA A 51 -9.75 -23.16 6.67
C ALA A 51 -8.71 -23.11 5.53
N GLY A 52 -7.74 -22.20 5.66
CA GLY A 52 -6.61 -22.08 4.73
C GLY A 52 -5.53 -23.11 5.03
N ILE A 53 -5.34 -24.11 4.15
CA ILE A 53 -4.39 -25.21 4.34
C ILE A 53 -3.28 -25.11 3.30
N SER A 54 -2.07 -24.84 3.74
CA SER A 54 -0.88 -24.76 2.85
C SER A 54 -0.10 -26.09 2.75
N GLY A 55 -0.40 -27.06 3.62
CA GLY A 55 0.36 -28.29 3.78
C GLY A 55 1.45 -28.21 4.85
N GLY A 56 1.88 -27.00 5.27
CA GLY A 56 2.87 -26.82 6.34
C GLY A 56 2.29 -27.07 7.74
N ALA A 57 3.18 -27.28 8.71
CA ALA A 57 2.83 -27.70 10.07
C ALA A 57 1.70 -26.86 10.71
N ASP A 58 1.76 -25.51 10.63
CA ASP A 58 0.76 -24.66 11.26
C ASP A 58 -0.63 -24.90 10.69
N SER A 59 -0.74 -25.01 9.35
CA SER A 59 -2.01 -25.19 8.69
C SER A 59 -2.58 -26.61 8.87
N VAL A 60 -1.71 -27.60 8.94
CA VAL A 60 -2.10 -28.98 9.25
C VAL A 60 -2.57 -29.08 10.70
N CYS A 61 -1.83 -28.51 11.63
CA CYS A 61 -2.25 -28.42 13.04
C CYS A 61 -3.61 -27.71 13.18
N LEU A 62 -3.82 -26.58 12.48
CA LEU A 62 -5.12 -25.89 12.47
C LEU A 62 -6.25 -26.83 12.05
N LEU A 63 -6.03 -27.63 10.97
CA LEU A 63 -7.05 -28.57 10.48
C LEU A 63 -7.44 -29.58 11.55
N PHE A 64 -6.46 -30.22 12.17
CA PHE A 64 -6.73 -31.25 13.20
C PHE A 64 -7.37 -30.66 14.45
N VAL A 65 -6.94 -29.49 14.91
CA VAL A 65 -7.57 -28.78 16.02
C VAL A 65 -9.01 -28.40 15.68
N LEU A 66 -9.29 -27.92 14.46
CA LEU A 66 -10.67 -27.64 14.02
C LEU A 66 -11.53 -28.91 13.98
N MET A 67 -10.97 -30.04 13.57
CA MET A 67 -11.67 -31.33 13.58
C MET A 67 -12.01 -31.79 14.99
N ASP A 68 -11.11 -31.57 15.95
CA ASP A 68 -11.37 -31.91 17.36
C ASP A 68 -12.48 -30.98 17.93
N LEU A 69 -12.38 -29.67 17.72
CA LEU A 69 -13.40 -28.70 18.14
C LEU A 69 -14.77 -28.93 17.44
N GLN A 70 -14.77 -29.39 16.20
CA GLN A 70 -15.99 -29.70 15.45
C GLN A 70 -16.84 -30.79 16.14
N LYS A 71 -16.19 -31.80 16.71
CA LYS A 71 -16.88 -32.90 17.40
C LYS A 71 -17.69 -32.41 18.60
N GLU A 72 -17.24 -31.31 19.19
CA GLU A 72 -17.83 -30.74 20.41
C GLU A 72 -18.84 -29.64 20.09
N ILE A 73 -18.47 -28.71 19.18
CA ILE A 73 -19.27 -27.51 18.87
C ILE A 73 -20.31 -27.80 17.76
N GLY A 74 -19.95 -28.65 16.77
CA GLY A 74 -20.89 -29.08 15.71
C GLY A 74 -20.91 -28.20 14.46
N PHE A 75 -19.90 -27.35 14.21
CA PHE A 75 -19.77 -26.55 13.00
C PHE A 75 -19.30 -27.37 11.79
N GLN A 76 -19.34 -26.80 10.59
CA GLN A 76 -18.85 -27.45 9.36
C GLN A 76 -17.48 -26.90 8.97
N ILE A 77 -16.62 -27.77 8.41
CA ILE A 77 -15.29 -27.42 7.92
C ILE A 77 -15.24 -27.58 6.40
N ARG A 78 -14.72 -26.58 5.72
CA ARG A 78 -14.26 -26.64 4.32
C ARG A 78 -12.81 -26.16 4.28
N THR A 79 -12.02 -26.69 3.36
CA THR A 79 -10.61 -26.31 3.25
C THR A 79 -10.32 -25.68 1.89
N VAL A 80 -9.37 -24.76 1.89
CA VAL A 80 -8.85 -24.10 0.69
C VAL A 80 -7.34 -24.20 0.66
N HIS A 81 -6.82 -24.69 -0.42
CA HIS A 81 -5.41 -24.60 -0.75
C HIS A 81 -5.21 -23.60 -1.89
N VAL A 82 -4.17 -22.75 -1.80
CA VAL A 82 -3.82 -21.78 -2.84
C VAL A 82 -2.47 -22.15 -3.43
N HIS A 83 -2.48 -22.63 -4.66
CA HIS A 83 -1.29 -22.91 -5.43
C HIS A 83 -0.79 -21.63 -6.11
N HIS A 84 0.40 -21.17 -5.73
CA HIS A 84 0.93 -19.87 -6.13
C HIS A 84 1.65 -19.84 -7.47
N GLY A 85 1.92 -21.00 -8.10
CA GLY A 85 2.65 -21.09 -9.37
C GLY A 85 4.16 -20.79 -9.29
N LEU A 86 4.72 -20.56 -8.08
CA LEU A 86 6.09 -20.07 -7.93
C LEU A 86 7.17 -21.17 -7.83
N ARG A 87 6.81 -22.41 -7.49
CA ARG A 87 7.75 -23.47 -7.12
C ARG A 87 7.66 -24.72 -8.00
N GLY A 88 6.92 -24.69 -9.11
CA GLY A 88 6.76 -25.85 -10.01
C GLY A 88 6.36 -27.12 -9.26
N GLU A 89 7.07 -28.25 -9.51
CA GLU A 89 6.79 -29.58 -8.93
C GLU A 89 6.62 -29.60 -7.41
N ALA A 90 7.29 -28.71 -6.69
CA ALA A 90 7.17 -28.65 -5.23
C ALA A 90 5.80 -28.10 -4.78
N ALA A 91 5.25 -27.13 -5.50
CA ALA A 91 3.91 -26.62 -5.21
C ALA A 91 2.83 -27.63 -5.62
N ASP A 92 3.07 -28.40 -6.70
CA ASP A 92 2.18 -29.50 -7.11
C ASP A 92 2.16 -30.62 -6.06
N ALA A 93 3.32 -30.95 -5.46
CA ALA A 93 3.42 -31.91 -4.38
C ALA A 93 2.69 -31.44 -3.10
N ASP A 94 2.81 -30.15 -2.74
CA ASP A 94 2.09 -29.57 -1.61
C ASP A 94 0.56 -29.64 -1.84
N ALA A 95 0.10 -29.35 -3.06
CA ALA A 95 -1.32 -29.43 -3.42
C ALA A 95 -1.85 -30.87 -3.40
N ALA A 96 -1.06 -31.84 -3.91
CA ALA A 96 -1.40 -33.26 -3.86
C ALA A 96 -1.48 -33.77 -2.40
N PHE A 97 -0.53 -33.41 -1.54
CA PHE A 97 -0.54 -33.73 -0.13
C PHE A 97 -1.80 -33.21 0.57
N VAL A 98 -2.14 -31.91 0.37
CA VAL A 98 -3.33 -31.32 0.99
C VAL A 98 -4.60 -32.01 0.52
N LYS A 99 -4.68 -32.35 -0.78
CA LYS A 99 -5.81 -33.07 -1.35
C LYS A 99 -5.97 -34.44 -0.70
N GLU A 100 -4.90 -35.23 -0.65
CA GLU A 100 -4.90 -36.55 -0.03
C GLU A 100 -5.30 -36.48 1.45
N LEU A 101 -4.69 -35.57 2.22
CA LEU A 101 -4.99 -35.37 3.64
C LEU A 101 -6.49 -35.06 3.86
N THR A 102 -7.07 -34.16 3.06
CA THR A 102 -8.47 -33.79 3.21
C THR A 102 -9.45 -34.86 2.75
N GLU A 103 -9.11 -35.62 1.71
CA GLU A 103 -9.88 -36.80 1.25
C GLU A 103 -9.92 -37.90 2.31
N GLN A 104 -8.77 -38.23 2.95
CA GLN A 104 -8.69 -39.20 4.03
C GLN A 104 -9.63 -38.86 5.20
N HIS A 105 -9.78 -37.57 5.50
CA HIS A 105 -10.65 -37.07 6.58
C HIS A 105 -12.06 -36.69 6.11
N LYS A 106 -12.40 -36.90 4.82
CA LYS A 106 -13.71 -36.58 4.21
C LYS A 106 -14.09 -35.11 4.35
N ILE A 107 -13.10 -34.22 4.30
CA ILE A 107 -13.30 -32.76 4.39
C ILE A 107 -13.27 -32.18 2.98
N PRO A 108 -14.31 -31.40 2.54
CA PRO A 108 -14.29 -30.75 1.25
C PRO A 108 -13.09 -29.82 1.10
N CYS A 109 -12.36 -29.95 -0.02
CA CYS A 109 -11.19 -29.13 -0.33
C CYS A 109 -11.30 -28.52 -1.72
N THR A 110 -11.07 -27.21 -1.82
CA THR A 110 -10.96 -26.50 -3.09
C THR A 110 -9.52 -26.04 -3.29
N ILE A 111 -8.92 -26.37 -4.44
CA ILE A 111 -7.57 -25.90 -4.80
C ILE A 111 -7.71 -24.79 -5.83
N TYR A 112 -7.21 -23.59 -5.49
CA TYR A 112 -7.16 -22.44 -6.37
C TYR A 112 -5.75 -22.30 -6.96
N TYR A 113 -5.65 -22.18 -8.29
CA TYR A 113 -4.38 -21.99 -8.99
C TYR A 113 -4.23 -20.55 -9.43
N TYR A 114 -3.13 -19.91 -9.04
CA TYR A 114 -2.77 -18.54 -9.44
C TYR A 114 -1.33 -18.47 -9.94
N ASP A 115 -1.11 -17.68 -10.98
CA ASP A 115 0.24 -17.21 -11.34
C ASP A 115 0.49 -15.89 -10.59
N VAL A 116 1.14 -15.99 -9.42
CA VAL A 116 1.36 -14.86 -8.54
C VAL A 116 2.34 -13.84 -9.13
N GLU A 117 3.29 -14.25 -9.99
CA GLU A 117 4.17 -13.29 -10.68
C GLU A 117 3.40 -12.43 -11.68
N LEU A 118 2.48 -13.04 -12.42
CA LEU A 118 1.61 -12.33 -13.35
C LEU A 118 0.68 -11.36 -12.59
N GLU A 119 0.10 -11.81 -11.47
CA GLU A 119 -0.76 -10.97 -10.63
C GLU A 119 0.02 -9.80 -10.00
N ALA A 120 1.25 -10.03 -9.53
CA ALA A 120 2.13 -8.98 -9.02
C ALA A 120 2.41 -7.90 -10.07
N LYS A 121 2.72 -8.31 -11.32
CA LYS A 121 2.91 -7.38 -12.44
C LYS A 121 1.65 -6.60 -12.78
N LYS A 122 0.49 -7.26 -12.85
CA LYS A 122 -0.80 -6.59 -13.13
C LYS A 122 -1.17 -5.56 -12.07
N ARG A 123 -0.93 -5.88 -10.80
CA ARG A 123 -1.30 -5.04 -9.64
C ARG A 123 -0.22 -4.01 -9.28
N LYS A 124 0.95 -4.08 -9.90
CA LYS A 124 2.14 -3.24 -9.59
C LYS A 124 2.54 -3.34 -8.11
N GLN A 125 2.58 -4.56 -7.61
CA GLN A 125 2.89 -4.92 -6.22
C GLN A 125 4.09 -5.86 -6.16
N SER A 126 4.62 -6.09 -4.95
CA SER A 126 5.58 -7.16 -4.73
C SER A 126 4.91 -8.54 -4.86
N THR A 127 5.68 -9.57 -5.20
CA THR A 127 5.18 -10.97 -5.28
C THR A 127 4.59 -11.42 -3.94
N GLU A 128 5.16 -10.97 -2.81
CA GLU A 128 4.65 -11.29 -1.48
C GLU A 128 3.26 -10.66 -1.23
N GLU A 129 3.08 -9.38 -1.58
CA GLU A 129 1.79 -8.69 -1.45
C GLU A 129 0.73 -9.30 -2.36
N ALA A 130 1.08 -9.58 -3.62
CA ALA A 130 0.18 -10.24 -4.56
C ALA A 130 -0.21 -11.63 -4.06
N GLY A 131 0.74 -12.41 -3.54
CA GLY A 131 0.47 -13.72 -2.94
C GLY A 131 -0.47 -13.67 -1.72
N ARG A 132 -0.38 -12.62 -0.91
CA ARG A 132 -1.31 -12.39 0.21
C ARG A 132 -2.71 -11.99 -0.27
N GLU A 133 -2.79 -11.17 -1.33
CA GLU A 133 -4.08 -10.73 -1.88
C GLU A 133 -4.82 -11.87 -2.57
N VAL A 134 -4.17 -12.65 -3.45
CA VAL A 134 -4.83 -13.79 -4.12
C VAL A 134 -5.30 -14.85 -3.11
N ARG A 135 -4.53 -15.07 -2.02
CA ARG A 135 -4.94 -15.96 -0.93
C ARG A 135 -6.20 -15.46 -0.26
N ARG A 136 -6.26 -14.17 0.06
CA ARG A 136 -7.45 -13.56 0.67
C ARG A 136 -8.67 -13.64 -0.24
N GLU A 137 -8.48 -13.38 -1.53
CA GLU A 137 -9.53 -13.49 -2.55
C GLU A 137 -10.04 -14.93 -2.68
N ALA A 138 -9.15 -15.94 -2.69
CA ALA A 138 -9.53 -17.34 -2.74
C ALA A 138 -10.38 -17.74 -1.53
N PHE A 139 -9.96 -17.35 -0.30
CA PHE A 139 -10.71 -17.65 0.91
C PHE A 139 -12.07 -16.92 0.93
N GLN A 140 -12.10 -15.68 0.50
CA GLN A 140 -13.35 -14.92 0.42
C GLN A 140 -14.30 -15.51 -0.61
N ARG A 141 -13.80 -15.90 -1.78
CA ARG A 141 -14.56 -16.55 -2.84
C ARG A 141 -15.16 -17.88 -2.37
N GLU A 142 -14.37 -18.73 -1.71
CA GLU A 142 -14.87 -19.98 -1.17
C GLU A 142 -15.96 -19.74 -0.12
N ARG A 143 -15.74 -18.75 0.76
CA ARG A 143 -16.72 -18.35 1.76
C ARG A 143 -18.05 -17.95 1.12
N GLU A 144 -18.02 -17.14 0.08
CA GLU A 144 -19.21 -16.64 -0.62
C GLU A 144 -19.93 -17.76 -1.39
N LEU A 145 -19.19 -18.63 -2.06
CA LEU A 145 -19.77 -19.72 -2.87
C LEU A 145 -20.50 -20.76 -2.03
N TYR A 146 -20.05 -21.02 -0.81
CA TYR A 146 -20.58 -22.10 0.03
C TYR A 146 -21.25 -21.60 1.32
N GLY A 147 -21.54 -20.31 1.41
CA GLY A 147 -22.20 -19.73 2.59
C GLY A 147 -21.34 -19.75 3.86
N GLY A 148 -20.01 -19.72 3.69
CA GLY A 148 -19.07 -19.72 4.80
C GLY A 148 -19.25 -18.49 5.70
N THR A 149 -19.20 -18.69 7.00
CA THR A 149 -19.35 -17.62 8.00
C THR A 149 -18.00 -17.13 8.51
N LYS A 150 -17.03 -18.05 8.64
CA LYS A 150 -15.69 -17.80 9.18
C LYS A 150 -14.59 -18.24 8.21
N ILE A 151 -13.43 -17.57 8.29
CA ILE A 151 -12.18 -17.96 7.61
C ILE A 151 -11.14 -18.21 8.70
N ALA A 152 -10.68 -19.44 8.86
CA ALA A 152 -9.66 -19.82 9.83
C ALA A 152 -8.25 -19.77 9.24
N LEU A 153 -7.36 -19.06 9.92
CA LEU A 153 -5.97 -18.87 9.53
C LEU A 153 -5.02 -19.43 10.60
N ALA A 154 -3.96 -20.09 10.18
CA ALA A 154 -3.00 -20.80 11.03
C ALA A 154 -1.89 -19.93 11.60
N HIS A 155 -2.16 -18.64 11.90
CA HIS A 155 -1.19 -17.79 12.57
C HIS A 155 -1.06 -18.18 14.05
N HIS A 156 0.18 -18.18 14.55
CA HIS A 156 0.50 -18.53 15.92
C HIS A 156 1.20 -17.37 16.67
N SER A 157 1.51 -17.54 17.95
CA SER A 157 2.02 -16.45 18.81
C SER A 157 3.37 -15.91 18.37
N ASP A 158 4.24 -16.73 17.77
CA ASP A 158 5.53 -16.27 17.22
C ASP A 158 5.32 -15.37 15.99
N ASP A 159 4.38 -15.70 15.08
CA ASP A 159 4.02 -14.82 13.95
C ASP A 159 3.54 -13.45 14.43
N ASN A 160 2.83 -13.42 15.55
CA ASN A 160 2.34 -12.20 16.12
C ASN A 160 3.47 -11.37 16.73
N ALA A 161 4.44 -11.99 17.41
CA ALA A 161 5.64 -11.33 17.92
C ALA A 161 6.50 -10.77 16.77
N GLU A 162 6.67 -11.52 15.67
CA GLU A 162 7.32 -11.02 14.46
C GLU A 162 6.63 -9.76 13.93
N THR A 163 5.30 -9.79 13.86
CA THR A 163 4.49 -8.66 13.40
C THR A 163 4.61 -7.46 14.32
N PHE A 164 4.62 -7.68 15.63
CA PHE A 164 4.84 -6.63 16.63
C PHE A 164 6.19 -5.93 16.42
N LEU A 165 7.28 -6.70 16.34
CA LEU A 165 8.62 -6.16 16.12
C LEU A 165 8.73 -5.42 14.78
N MET A 166 8.18 -5.98 13.71
CA MET A 166 8.17 -5.30 12.40
C MET A 166 7.46 -3.95 12.47
N ASN A 167 6.31 -3.91 13.13
CA ASN A 167 5.50 -2.70 13.26
C ASN A 167 6.16 -1.68 14.19
N LEU A 168 6.78 -2.12 15.27
CA LEU A 168 7.54 -1.28 16.20
C LEU A 168 8.72 -0.60 15.48
N ILE A 169 9.53 -1.36 14.74
CA ILE A 169 10.68 -0.84 13.99
C ILE A 169 10.24 0.13 12.88
N ARG A 170 9.07 -0.07 12.28
CA ARG A 170 8.51 0.83 11.26
C ARG A 170 7.87 2.10 11.84
N GLY A 171 7.77 2.22 13.15
CA GLY A 171 7.12 3.35 13.81
C GLY A 171 5.61 3.36 13.65
N SER A 172 4.98 2.18 13.68
CA SER A 172 3.52 2.05 13.59
C SER A 172 2.83 2.68 14.79
N ARG A 173 1.59 3.17 14.57
CA ARG A 173 0.74 3.70 15.63
C ARG A 173 0.17 2.58 16.51
N LEU A 174 -0.54 2.97 17.57
CA LEU A 174 -1.17 2.08 18.55
C LEU A 174 -1.89 0.88 17.90
N GLN A 175 -2.70 1.14 16.90
CA GLN A 175 -3.46 0.12 16.18
C GLN A 175 -2.57 -0.90 15.44
N GLY A 176 -1.46 -0.42 14.84
CA GLY A 176 -0.48 -1.30 14.19
C GLY A 176 0.36 -2.10 15.19
N LEU A 177 0.70 -1.50 16.35
CA LEU A 177 1.43 -2.17 17.41
C LEU A 177 0.62 -3.29 18.08
N GLY A 178 -0.70 -3.25 18.00
CA GLY A 178 -1.55 -4.34 18.50
C GLY A 178 -1.36 -5.67 17.75
N GLY A 179 -0.64 -5.71 16.63
CA GLY A 179 -0.40 -6.94 15.88
C GLY A 179 -1.68 -7.59 15.33
N MET A 180 -1.71 -8.93 15.30
CA MET A 180 -2.85 -9.68 14.79
C MET A 180 -3.87 -9.93 15.90
N ARG A 181 -5.16 -9.62 15.61
CA ARG A 181 -6.26 -9.92 16.53
C ARG A 181 -6.74 -11.37 16.38
N PRO A 182 -7.25 -11.99 17.45
CA PRO A 182 -7.88 -13.32 17.40
C PRO A 182 -9.01 -13.41 16.38
N VAL A 183 -9.85 -12.37 16.37
CA VAL A 183 -10.97 -12.20 15.43
C VAL A 183 -10.84 -10.87 14.71
N SER A 184 -11.03 -10.87 13.39
CA SER A 184 -11.04 -9.67 12.56
C SER A 184 -12.06 -9.82 11.42
N GLY A 185 -13.26 -9.28 11.62
CA GLY A 185 -14.41 -9.56 10.76
C GLY A 185 -14.73 -11.04 10.72
N SER A 186 -14.74 -11.65 9.55
CA SER A 186 -14.93 -13.10 9.39
C SER A 186 -13.66 -13.94 9.61
N MET A 187 -12.49 -13.33 9.76
CA MET A 187 -11.23 -14.05 9.97
C MET A 187 -11.03 -14.40 11.45
N ILE A 188 -10.72 -15.67 11.72
CA ILE A 188 -10.39 -16.19 13.05
C ILE A 188 -9.00 -16.82 13.06
N ARG A 189 -8.31 -16.79 14.20
CA ARG A 189 -6.95 -17.32 14.38
C ARG A 189 -6.87 -18.19 15.64
N PRO A 190 -7.37 -19.42 15.60
CA PRO A 190 -7.44 -20.28 16.79
C PRO A 190 -6.07 -20.58 17.38
N LEU A 191 -5.01 -20.66 16.57
CA LEU A 191 -3.65 -20.99 17.03
C LEU A 191 -2.85 -19.78 17.55
N LEU A 192 -3.43 -18.56 17.57
CA LEU A 192 -2.69 -17.36 17.96
C LEU A 192 -2.22 -17.38 19.43
N CYS A 193 -2.81 -18.22 20.26
CA CYS A 193 -2.43 -18.42 21.66
C CYS A 193 -1.28 -19.41 21.87
N VAL A 194 -0.91 -20.21 20.88
CA VAL A 194 0.13 -21.25 21.02
C VAL A 194 1.41 -20.88 20.27
N ARG A 195 2.52 -21.48 20.67
CA ARG A 195 3.84 -21.32 20.08
C ARG A 195 4.07 -22.32 18.94
N ARG A 196 4.95 -22.00 18.02
CA ARG A 196 5.39 -22.91 16.96
C ARG A 196 5.88 -24.26 17.50
N LYS A 197 6.64 -24.25 18.59
CA LYS A 197 7.13 -25.46 19.27
C LYS A 197 5.98 -26.34 19.80
N GLU A 198 4.92 -25.74 20.31
CA GLU A 198 3.73 -26.49 20.79
C GLU A 198 3.01 -27.17 19.59
N ILE A 199 2.94 -26.48 18.44
CA ILE A 199 2.37 -27.01 17.19
C ILE A 199 3.16 -28.21 16.67
N GLU A 200 4.48 -28.10 16.63
CA GLU A 200 5.36 -29.19 16.16
C GLU A 200 5.26 -30.40 17.07
N MET A 201 5.29 -30.23 18.39
CA MET A 201 5.08 -31.31 19.38
C MET A 201 3.72 -32.01 19.20
N TYR A 202 2.63 -31.21 18.99
CA TYR A 202 1.30 -31.76 18.75
C TYR A 202 1.24 -32.69 17.54
N LEU A 203 1.88 -32.27 16.44
CA LEU A 203 1.91 -33.05 15.17
C LEU A 203 2.80 -34.30 15.31
N GLU A 204 3.95 -34.16 15.96
CA GLU A 204 4.90 -35.25 16.16
C GLU A 204 4.28 -36.35 17.06
N GLU A 205 3.70 -35.98 18.15
CA GLU A 205 3.08 -36.91 19.12
C GLU A 205 1.85 -37.63 18.52
N ARG A 206 1.10 -36.95 17.61
CA ARG A 206 -0.01 -37.58 16.87
C ARG A 206 0.44 -38.29 15.60
N GLN A 207 1.72 -38.30 15.28
CA GLN A 207 2.29 -38.88 14.07
C GLN A 207 1.65 -38.30 12.76
N ILE A 208 1.32 -37.01 12.79
CA ILE A 208 0.72 -36.31 11.68
C ILE A 208 1.81 -35.75 10.78
N SER A 209 1.83 -36.20 9.52
CA SER A 209 2.79 -35.71 8.51
C SER A 209 2.41 -34.31 8.01
N TYR A 210 3.43 -33.52 7.64
CA TYR A 210 3.26 -32.20 7.02
C TYR A 210 4.41 -31.88 6.05
N CYS A 211 4.21 -30.92 5.15
CA CYS A 211 5.23 -30.47 4.22
C CYS A 211 6.20 -29.46 4.88
N THR A 212 7.50 -29.62 4.65
CA THR A 212 8.51 -28.68 5.15
C THR A 212 9.03 -27.82 4.02
N ASP A 213 8.92 -26.48 4.20
CA ASP A 213 9.44 -25.52 3.24
C ASP A 213 10.86 -25.07 3.60
N THR A 214 11.83 -25.44 2.77
CA THR A 214 13.26 -25.11 2.98
C THR A 214 13.56 -23.61 2.85
N THR A 215 12.71 -22.83 2.17
CA THR A 215 12.90 -21.38 2.01
C THR A 215 12.69 -20.58 3.30
N ASN A 216 12.08 -21.19 4.33
CA ASN A 216 11.92 -20.57 5.65
C ASN A 216 13.25 -20.31 6.37
N PHE A 217 14.32 -20.98 5.99
CA PHE A 217 15.66 -20.82 6.58
C PHE A 217 16.50 -19.72 5.92
N GLU A 218 16.04 -19.12 4.84
CA GLU A 218 16.76 -18.06 4.14
C GLU A 218 16.53 -16.70 4.81
N ASN A 219 17.60 -16.06 5.31
CA ASN A 219 17.54 -14.76 5.97
C ASN A 219 17.50 -13.56 5.00
N ILE A 220 16.89 -13.71 3.83
CA ILE A 220 16.77 -12.64 2.83
C ILE A 220 15.71 -11.61 3.27
N TYR A 221 14.59 -12.07 3.75
CA TYR A 221 13.46 -11.22 4.16
C TYR A 221 13.56 -10.77 5.61
N THR A 222 13.12 -9.54 5.89
CA THR A 222 13.13 -8.96 7.25
C THR A 222 12.41 -9.85 8.27
N ARG A 223 11.30 -10.48 7.88
CA ARG A 223 10.55 -11.38 8.74
C ARG A 223 11.35 -12.62 9.14
N ASN A 224 12.06 -13.22 8.19
CA ASN A 224 12.93 -14.36 8.45
C ASN A 224 14.10 -13.99 9.38
N LYS A 225 14.68 -12.78 9.25
CA LYS A 225 15.70 -12.29 10.17
C LYS A 225 15.18 -12.15 11.60
N LEU A 226 13.96 -11.64 11.77
CA LEU A 226 13.34 -11.56 13.09
C LEU A 226 13.12 -12.94 13.67
N ARG A 227 12.56 -13.87 12.88
CA ARG A 227 12.28 -15.27 13.29
C ARG A 227 13.55 -16.04 13.65
N ASN A 228 14.57 -15.98 12.80
CA ASN A 228 15.72 -16.87 12.90
C ASN A 228 16.86 -16.29 13.74
N CYS A 229 16.92 -14.96 13.94
CA CYS A 229 18.04 -14.30 14.62
C CYS A 229 17.60 -13.47 15.82
N VAL A 230 16.61 -12.56 15.64
CA VAL A 230 16.29 -11.57 16.67
C VAL A 230 15.48 -12.18 17.81
N ILE A 231 14.39 -12.89 17.49
CA ILE A 231 13.53 -13.50 18.53
C ILE A 231 14.31 -14.54 19.34
N PRO A 232 15.05 -15.49 18.73
CA PRO A 232 15.90 -16.40 19.51
C PRO A 232 16.88 -15.67 20.41
N TYR A 233 17.59 -14.66 19.91
CA TYR A 233 18.51 -13.87 20.73
C TYR A 233 17.79 -13.21 21.94
N LEU A 234 16.59 -12.67 21.73
CA LEU A 234 15.82 -12.07 22.82
C LEU A 234 15.39 -13.11 23.86
N GLU A 235 15.05 -14.33 23.44
CA GLU A 235 14.63 -15.40 24.36
C GLU A 235 15.81 -16.06 25.08
N ASP A 236 16.93 -16.27 24.39
CA ASP A 236 18.07 -16.99 24.94
C ASP A 236 18.95 -16.07 25.82
N GLU A 237 19.18 -14.82 25.41
CA GLU A 237 20.16 -13.94 26.03
C GLU A 237 19.54 -12.85 26.93
N ILE A 238 18.25 -12.50 26.70
CA ILE A 238 17.62 -11.38 27.42
C ILE A 238 16.50 -11.84 28.33
N ASN A 239 15.47 -12.49 27.77
CA ASN A 239 14.31 -12.93 28.52
C ASN A 239 13.58 -14.10 27.85
N PRO A 240 13.60 -15.30 28.44
CA PRO A 240 12.91 -16.48 27.89
C PRO A 240 11.41 -16.31 27.67
N ALA A 241 10.78 -15.32 28.33
CA ALA A 241 9.38 -14.99 28.16
C ALA A 241 9.13 -13.85 27.15
N ALA A 242 10.13 -13.44 26.37
CA ALA A 242 10.04 -12.26 25.47
C ALA A 242 8.81 -12.32 24.55
N VAL A 243 8.58 -13.45 23.87
CA VAL A 243 7.41 -13.63 22.99
C VAL A 243 6.10 -13.59 23.76
N ALA A 244 6.04 -14.18 24.96
CA ALA A 244 4.84 -14.14 25.80
C ALA A 244 4.52 -12.69 26.22
N HIS A 245 5.53 -11.93 26.65
CA HIS A 245 5.37 -10.52 27.05
C HIS A 245 4.96 -9.64 25.87
N MET A 246 5.51 -9.87 24.67
CA MET A 246 5.08 -9.15 23.47
C MET A 246 3.59 -9.40 23.18
N ASN A 247 3.14 -10.65 23.24
CA ASN A 247 1.74 -10.99 23.01
C ASN A 247 0.82 -10.39 24.10
N GLN A 248 1.23 -10.42 25.36
CA GLN A 248 0.50 -9.78 26.45
C GLN A 248 0.39 -8.27 26.25
N THR A 249 1.48 -7.62 25.83
CA THR A 249 1.48 -6.19 25.52
C THR A 249 0.51 -5.88 24.38
N MET A 250 0.50 -6.68 23.31
CA MET A 250 -0.45 -6.50 22.20
C MET A 250 -1.90 -6.64 22.66
N GLU A 251 -2.21 -7.59 23.55
CA GLU A 251 -3.56 -7.74 24.10
C GLU A 251 -3.98 -6.50 24.92
N GLN A 252 -3.09 -5.93 25.71
CA GLN A 252 -3.35 -4.66 26.42
C GLN A 252 -3.57 -3.51 25.45
N LEU A 253 -2.78 -3.43 24.39
CA LEU A 253 -2.95 -2.43 23.33
C LEU A 253 -4.30 -2.55 22.59
N TRP A 254 -4.82 -3.78 22.41
CA TRP A 254 -6.17 -3.98 21.87
C TRP A 254 -7.23 -3.39 22.79
N GLN A 255 -7.16 -3.69 24.09
CA GLN A 255 -8.14 -3.18 25.06
C GLN A 255 -8.16 -1.64 25.09
N ILE A 256 -6.97 -1.02 25.12
CA ILE A 256 -6.84 0.45 25.02
C ILE A 256 -7.43 0.98 23.73
N SER A 257 -7.06 0.36 22.58
CA SER A 257 -7.56 0.77 21.26
C SER A 257 -9.08 0.63 21.17
N ASP A 258 -9.66 -0.43 21.69
CA ASP A 258 -11.10 -0.66 21.68
C ASP A 258 -11.85 0.36 22.54
N TYR A 259 -11.32 0.67 23.73
CA TYR A 259 -11.86 1.74 24.56
C TYR A 259 -11.82 3.09 23.84
N MET A 260 -10.68 3.44 23.24
CA MET A 260 -10.54 4.70 22.51
C MET A 260 -11.47 4.77 21.30
N ASN A 261 -11.56 3.67 20.52
CA ASN A 261 -12.48 3.59 19.39
C ASN A 261 -13.93 3.77 19.84
N ALA A 262 -14.33 3.16 20.95
CA ALA A 262 -15.68 3.36 21.51
C ALA A 262 -15.95 4.82 21.89
N GLN A 263 -14.96 5.55 22.41
CA GLN A 263 -15.09 7.00 22.67
C GLN A 263 -15.19 7.80 21.36
N VAL A 264 -14.43 7.40 20.33
CA VAL A 264 -14.49 8.03 19.00
C VAL A 264 -15.85 7.80 18.34
N GLU A 265 -16.43 6.60 18.43
CA GLU A 265 -17.78 6.34 17.88
C GLU A 265 -18.85 7.20 18.60
N LYS A 266 -18.80 7.30 19.92
CA LYS A 266 -19.68 8.22 20.66
C LYS A 266 -19.53 9.67 20.19
N ALA A 267 -18.27 10.14 20.07
CA ALA A 267 -18.00 11.48 19.58
C ALA A 267 -18.45 11.66 18.12
N PHE A 268 -18.34 10.62 17.31
CA PHE A 268 -18.78 10.64 15.92
C PHE A 268 -20.31 10.81 15.84
N ASP A 269 -21.08 10.05 16.62
CA ASP A 269 -22.53 10.15 16.68
C ASP A 269 -23.01 11.52 17.18
N GLU A 270 -22.27 12.12 18.14
CA GLU A 270 -22.63 13.40 18.74
C GLU A 270 -22.25 14.62 17.86
N TYR A 271 -21.04 14.61 17.29
CA TYR A 271 -20.49 15.79 16.61
C TYR A 271 -20.47 15.69 15.08
N VAL A 272 -20.74 14.53 14.47
CA VAL A 272 -20.63 14.35 13.03
C VAL A 272 -22.00 14.13 12.39
N LYS A 273 -22.28 14.86 11.32
CA LYS A 273 -23.46 14.69 10.48
C LYS A 273 -23.03 14.24 9.09
N ILE A 274 -23.68 13.19 8.58
CA ILE A 274 -23.42 12.65 7.25
C ILE A 274 -24.66 12.86 6.40
N ASN A 275 -24.44 13.34 5.18
CA ASN A 275 -25.44 13.27 4.12
C ASN A 275 -24.80 12.67 2.85
N GLU A 276 -25.58 12.47 1.78
CA GLU A 276 -25.09 11.82 0.55
C GLU A 276 -23.86 12.49 -0.10
N LYS A 277 -23.65 13.78 0.15
CA LYS A 277 -22.65 14.59 -0.54
C LYS A 277 -21.46 15.03 0.33
N GLU A 278 -21.65 15.02 1.66
CA GLU A 278 -20.64 15.59 2.57
C GLU A 278 -20.69 14.98 3.98
N VAL A 279 -19.55 15.06 4.66
CA VAL A 279 -19.42 14.77 6.09
C VAL A 279 -19.13 16.09 6.80
N ARG A 280 -19.93 16.43 7.82
CA ARG A 280 -19.84 17.68 8.59
C ARG A 280 -19.48 17.38 10.02
N ILE A 281 -18.45 18.03 10.54
CA ILE A 281 -18.05 17.93 11.95
C ILE A 281 -18.29 19.27 12.66
N HIS A 282 -19.00 19.21 13.79
CA HIS A 282 -19.33 20.39 14.58
C HIS A 282 -18.08 20.95 15.27
N ILE A 283 -17.94 22.29 15.28
CA ILE A 283 -16.74 22.94 15.85
C ILE A 283 -16.58 22.72 17.35
N ALA A 284 -17.68 22.52 18.10
CA ALA A 284 -17.66 22.25 19.54
C ALA A 284 -16.86 20.98 19.89
N ALA A 285 -16.68 20.04 18.95
CA ALA A 285 -15.91 18.82 19.17
C ALA A 285 -14.48 19.11 19.70
N ARG A 286 -13.83 20.19 19.24
CA ARG A 286 -12.47 20.55 19.67
C ARG A 286 -12.38 20.89 21.15
N ALA A 287 -13.38 21.59 21.69
CA ALA A 287 -13.41 22.01 23.09
C ALA A 287 -13.92 20.90 24.02
N ALA A 288 -14.78 20.02 23.53
CA ALA A 288 -15.42 18.97 24.32
C ALA A 288 -14.59 17.69 24.46
N LEU A 289 -13.72 17.41 23.49
CA LEU A 289 -12.97 16.16 23.43
C LEU A 289 -11.50 16.35 23.87
N SER A 290 -10.94 15.29 24.47
CA SER A 290 -9.48 15.24 24.66
C SER A 290 -8.77 15.26 23.30
N GLU A 291 -7.54 15.77 23.26
CA GLU A 291 -6.78 15.94 22.04
C GLU A 291 -6.64 14.62 21.25
N VAL A 292 -6.41 13.51 21.96
CA VAL A 292 -6.26 12.19 21.34
C VAL A 292 -7.56 11.75 20.67
N ILE A 293 -8.70 11.84 21.35
CA ILE A 293 -10.02 11.46 20.79
C ILE A 293 -10.39 12.39 19.64
N PHE A 294 -10.10 13.67 19.76
CA PHE A 294 -10.35 14.64 18.70
C PHE A 294 -9.55 14.34 17.43
N HIS A 295 -8.25 14.01 17.56
CA HIS A 295 -7.44 13.62 16.39
C HIS A 295 -7.90 12.30 15.77
N MET A 296 -8.30 11.31 16.57
CA MET A 296 -8.89 10.07 16.07
C MET A 296 -10.23 10.32 15.37
N LEU A 297 -11.06 11.22 15.89
CA LEU A 297 -12.30 11.65 15.24
C LEU A 297 -12.02 12.32 13.89
N CYS A 298 -11.04 13.21 13.80
CA CYS A 298 -10.61 13.83 12.55
C CYS A 298 -10.18 12.78 11.53
N HIS A 299 -9.39 11.78 11.94
CA HIS A 299 -9.00 10.66 11.07
C HIS A 299 -10.23 9.89 10.57
N ARG A 300 -11.14 9.54 11.48
CA ARG A 300 -12.38 8.79 11.17
C ARG A 300 -13.26 9.55 10.18
N VAL A 301 -13.39 10.87 10.34
CA VAL A 301 -14.18 11.75 9.46
C VAL A 301 -13.56 11.81 8.06
N ILE A 302 -12.24 11.96 7.95
CA ILE A 302 -11.55 11.93 6.65
C ILE A 302 -11.75 10.56 5.98
N ALA A 303 -11.55 9.47 6.72
CA ALA A 303 -11.70 8.10 6.20
C ALA A 303 -13.14 7.83 5.72
N LYS A 304 -14.15 8.30 6.46
CA LYS A 304 -15.55 8.19 6.07
C LYS A 304 -15.86 8.94 4.79
N ALA A 305 -15.37 10.17 4.66
CA ALA A 305 -15.53 10.98 3.45
C ALA A 305 -14.78 10.39 2.24
N ALA A 306 -13.62 9.79 2.47
CA ALA A 306 -12.80 9.13 1.45
C ALA A 306 -13.38 7.78 0.98
N GLY A 307 -14.10 7.09 1.85
CA GLY A 307 -14.50 5.68 1.67
C GLY A 307 -13.31 4.71 1.83
N SER A 308 -12.19 5.15 2.42
CA SER A 308 -10.97 4.36 2.60
C SER A 308 -10.12 4.94 3.72
N GLU A 309 -9.45 4.08 4.49
CA GLU A 309 -8.46 4.48 5.50
C GLU A 309 -7.02 4.56 4.94
N LYS A 310 -6.78 4.01 3.75
CA LYS A 310 -5.44 3.99 3.15
C LYS A 310 -4.94 5.41 2.89
N ASN A 311 -3.64 5.63 3.04
CA ASN A 311 -2.97 6.91 2.74
C ASN A 311 -3.47 8.15 3.55
N ILE A 312 -4.23 7.95 4.63
CA ILE A 312 -4.61 9.01 5.57
C ILE A 312 -3.61 9.01 6.72
N GLY A 313 -2.58 9.85 6.62
CA GLY A 313 -1.52 9.95 7.62
C GLY A 313 -1.76 11.05 8.66
N GLN A 314 -0.89 11.11 9.68
CA GLN A 314 -0.91 12.09 10.77
C GLN A 314 -0.98 13.54 10.24
N LYS A 315 -0.22 13.84 9.20
CA LYS A 315 -0.20 15.18 8.57
C LYS A 315 -1.60 15.63 8.09
N HIS A 316 -2.42 14.71 7.58
CA HIS A 316 -3.78 15.06 7.13
C HIS A 316 -4.70 15.35 8.32
N VAL A 317 -4.51 14.64 9.42
CA VAL A 317 -5.23 14.86 10.68
C VAL A 317 -4.88 16.23 11.28
N GLU A 318 -3.59 16.56 11.35
CA GLU A 318 -3.09 17.85 11.82
C GLU A 318 -3.58 19.02 10.95
N LEU A 319 -3.55 18.86 9.63
CA LEU A 319 -4.08 19.85 8.70
C LEU A 319 -5.59 20.08 8.89
N LEU A 320 -6.37 19.01 9.06
CA LEU A 320 -7.80 19.16 9.35
C LEU A 320 -8.03 19.81 10.72
N SER A 321 -7.29 19.36 11.73
CA SER A 321 -7.35 19.92 13.09
C SER A 321 -7.06 21.44 13.11
N SER A 322 -6.09 21.90 12.31
CA SER A 322 -5.74 23.33 12.23
C SER A 322 -6.86 24.23 11.68
N MET A 323 -7.87 23.66 11.03
CA MET A 323 -8.99 24.42 10.49
C MET A 323 -9.91 25.01 11.57
N TRP A 324 -9.85 24.50 12.81
CA TRP A 324 -10.60 25.06 13.93
C TRP A 324 -10.14 26.47 14.28
N ASP A 325 -8.85 26.77 14.05
CA ASP A 325 -8.23 28.06 14.35
C ASP A 325 -8.27 29.03 13.14
N GLN A 326 -8.84 28.58 12.01
CA GLN A 326 -8.91 29.40 10.80
C GLN A 326 -10.22 30.16 10.68
N GLN A 327 -10.23 31.21 9.85
CA GLN A 327 -11.40 32.02 9.58
C GLN A 327 -12.46 31.25 8.78
N LYS A 328 -13.74 31.66 8.94
CA LYS A 328 -14.87 31.18 8.14
C LYS A 328 -14.57 31.32 6.63
N GLY A 329 -14.86 30.29 5.87
CA GLY A 329 -14.58 30.24 4.42
C GLY A 329 -13.21 29.67 4.05
N SER A 330 -12.32 29.44 5.02
CA SER A 330 -11.03 28.77 4.77
C SER A 330 -11.24 27.39 4.16
N LYS A 331 -10.38 27.02 3.21
CA LYS A 331 -10.45 25.77 2.47
C LYS A 331 -9.16 24.99 2.60
N LEU A 332 -9.27 23.67 2.74
CA LEU A 332 -8.16 22.73 2.83
C LEU A 332 -8.37 21.59 1.84
N SER A 333 -7.33 21.25 1.09
CA SER A 333 -7.33 20.05 0.24
C SER A 333 -6.85 18.83 1.02
N LEU A 334 -7.58 17.73 0.93
CA LEU A 334 -7.31 16.45 1.59
C LEU A 334 -7.13 15.34 0.52
N PRO A 335 -6.60 14.16 0.89
CA PRO A 335 -6.50 13.01 -0.01
C PRO A 335 -7.85 12.64 -0.63
N TYR A 336 -7.83 11.80 -1.68
CA TYR A 336 -9.02 11.30 -2.37
C TYR A 336 -9.90 12.39 -3.00
N ARG A 337 -9.30 13.51 -3.43
CA ARG A 337 -10.01 14.67 -3.99
C ARG A 337 -11.08 15.21 -3.03
N LEU A 338 -10.79 15.21 -1.75
CA LEU A 338 -11.63 15.83 -0.74
C LEU A 338 -11.23 17.29 -0.51
N ALA A 339 -12.20 18.13 -0.23
CA ALA A 339 -12.00 19.49 0.25
C ALA A 339 -12.73 19.66 1.58
N ALA A 340 -12.02 20.19 2.58
CA ALA A 340 -12.62 20.67 3.81
C ALA A 340 -12.85 22.17 3.74
N VAL A 341 -13.99 22.65 4.22
CA VAL A 341 -14.38 24.06 4.24
C VAL A 341 -14.83 24.43 5.64
N ARG A 342 -14.26 25.51 6.22
CA ARG A 342 -14.65 26.06 7.52
C ARG A 342 -15.92 26.89 7.37
N GLU A 343 -17.03 26.41 7.90
CA GLU A 343 -18.28 27.15 8.06
C GLU A 343 -18.35 27.78 9.47
N GLU A 344 -19.47 28.38 9.81
CA GLU A 344 -19.65 29.02 11.11
C GLU A 344 -19.64 28.04 12.29
N THR A 345 -20.42 26.97 12.18
CA THR A 345 -20.63 25.95 13.23
C THR A 345 -20.08 24.57 12.86
N PHE A 346 -19.65 24.38 11.61
CA PHE A 346 -19.16 23.11 11.10
C PHE A 346 -17.88 23.26 10.27
N ILE A 347 -17.14 22.16 10.17
CA ILE A 347 -16.20 21.93 9.07
C ILE A 347 -16.83 20.89 8.17
N CYS A 348 -17.04 21.24 6.90
CA CYS A 348 -17.65 20.39 5.89
C CYS A 348 -16.59 19.75 5.03
N ILE A 349 -16.60 18.41 4.92
CA ILE A 349 -15.70 17.64 4.07
C ILE A 349 -16.53 17.02 2.94
N LYS A 350 -16.19 17.33 1.69
CA LYS A 350 -16.89 16.85 0.51
C LYS A 350 -15.94 16.48 -0.63
N LYS A 351 -16.39 15.59 -1.50
CA LYS A 351 -15.69 15.34 -2.76
C LYS A 351 -15.74 16.59 -3.63
N MET A 352 -14.63 16.93 -4.24
CA MET A 352 -14.60 18.01 -5.23
C MET A 352 -15.38 17.57 -6.46
N GLU A 353 -16.43 18.29 -6.82
CA GLU A 353 -17.16 18.08 -8.06
C GLU A 353 -16.29 18.46 -9.26
N GLU A 354 -16.41 17.74 -10.36
CA GLU A 354 -15.64 18.00 -11.57
C GLU A 354 -15.88 19.43 -12.13
N LYS A 355 -17.05 20.03 -11.89
CA LYS A 355 -17.34 21.44 -12.24
C LYS A 355 -16.49 22.44 -11.45
N ASN A 356 -16.20 22.17 -10.18
CA ASN A 356 -15.30 23.01 -9.38
C ASN A 356 -13.81 22.81 -9.72
N LEU A 357 -13.49 21.76 -10.48
CA LEU A 357 -12.18 21.58 -11.09
C LEU A 357 -11.98 22.56 -12.28
N GLN A 358 -13.03 22.93 -12.99
CA GLN A 358 -12.94 23.91 -14.07
C GLN A 358 -12.82 25.35 -13.54
N GLU A 359 -13.42 25.71 -12.42
CA GLU A 359 -13.28 27.04 -11.79
C GLU A 359 -12.02 27.17 -10.92
N ARG A 360 -11.46 26.07 -10.35
CA ARG A 360 -10.15 26.05 -9.70
C ARG A 360 -9.02 25.67 -10.64
N ASN A 361 -9.31 25.23 -11.85
CA ASN A 361 -8.38 25.11 -12.97
C ASN A 361 -7.98 26.48 -13.55
N GLY A 362 -8.43 27.57 -12.96
CA GLY A 362 -7.69 28.82 -12.95
C GLY A 362 -6.40 28.73 -12.11
N GLU A 363 -6.26 27.75 -11.19
CA GLU A 363 -5.03 27.48 -10.47
C GLU A 363 -4.72 25.97 -10.47
N THR A 364 -3.92 25.55 -11.45
CA THR A 364 -3.16 24.29 -11.55
C THR A 364 -3.93 22.97 -11.58
N GLY A 365 -4.33 22.60 -12.76
CA GLY A 365 -4.82 21.29 -13.18
C GLY A 365 -5.30 21.31 -14.60
N SER A 366 -4.58 22.01 -15.50
CA SER A 366 -4.73 21.84 -16.94
C SER A 366 -4.59 20.34 -17.25
N ILE A 367 -5.52 19.79 -18.02
CA ILE A 367 -5.24 18.62 -18.85
C ILE A 367 -3.82 18.87 -19.35
N GLU A 368 -2.88 17.98 -19.04
CA GLU A 368 -1.48 18.12 -19.45
C GLU A 368 -1.43 18.02 -20.97
N VAL A 369 -1.85 19.08 -21.64
CA VAL A 369 -1.80 19.14 -23.08
C VAL A 369 -0.35 19.33 -23.46
N SER A 370 0.25 18.28 -23.95
CA SER A 370 1.61 18.28 -24.48
C SER A 370 1.56 17.99 -25.96
N TYR A 371 2.24 18.82 -26.72
CA TYR A 371 2.29 18.72 -28.18
C TYR A 371 3.71 18.28 -28.59
N PRO A 372 3.87 17.09 -29.20
CA PRO A 372 5.17 16.69 -29.73
C PRO A 372 5.56 17.65 -30.87
N VAL A 373 6.80 18.11 -30.81
CA VAL A 373 7.35 18.98 -31.87
C VAL A 373 7.78 18.10 -33.04
N ILE A 374 7.05 18.21 -34.14
CA ILE A 374 7.35 17.49 -35.38
C ILE A 374 7.80 18.54 -36.41
N PRO A 375 8.94 18.36 -37.08
CA PRO A 375 9.37 19.25 -38.15
C PRO A 375 8.28 19.42 -39.23
N GLY A 376 8.00 20.65 -39.61
CA GLY A 376 6.93 20.99 -40.55
C GLY A 376 5.57 21.24 -39.90
N MET A 377 5.43 21.10 -38.58
CA MET A 377 4.15 21.33 -37.90
C MET A 377 3.79 22.82 -37.80
N GLN A 378 2.49 23.08 -37.90
CA GLN A 378 1.88 24.35 -37.49
C GLN A 378 0.67 24.00 -36.62
N LEU A 379 0.68 24.44 -35.37
CA LEU A 379 -0.34 24.12 -34.39
C LEU A 379 -0.89 25.39 -33.74
N LYS A 380 -2.20 25.58 -33.81
CA LYS A 380 -2.88 26.67 -33.09
C LYS A 380 -3.42 26.15 -31.77
N VAL A 381 -2.96 26.73 -30.66
CA VAL A 381 -3.34 26.32 -29.30
C VAL A 381 -3.65 27.55 -28.47
N GLU A 382 -4.85 27.59 -27.93
CA GLU A 382 -5.33 28.77 -27.20
C GLU A 382 -5.17 30.02 -28.10
N ASN A 383 -4.50 31.08 -27.61
CA ASN A 383 -4.19 32.30 -28.34
C ASN A 383 -2.77 32.27 -28.94
N SER A 384 -2.15 31.11 -29.08
CA SER A 384 -0.78 30.96 -29.58
C SER A 384 -0.72 30.10 -30.84
N VAL A 385 0.18 30.42 -31.73
CA VAL A 385 0.53 29.63 -32.92
C VAL A 385 1.95 29.11 -32.72
N ILE A 386 2.12 27.81 -32.71
CA ILE A 386 3.41 27.13 -32.57
C ILE A 386 3.79 26.57 -33.94
N THR A 387 4.96 26.94 -34.43
CA THR A 387 5.51 26.38 -35.67
C THR A 387 6.87 25.76 -35.43
N ALA A 388 7.15 24.65 -36.10
CA ALA A 388 8.45 24.01 -36.06
C ALA A 388 8.91 23.72 -37.49
N LYS A 389 10.13 24.15 -37.86
CA LYS A 389 10.75 23.90 -39.14
C LYS A 389 12.09 23.23 -38.99
N LEU A 390 12.44 22.34 -39.92
CA LEU A 390 13.76 21.78 -40.02
C LEU A 390 14.51 22.51 -41.12
N ILE A 391 15.69 23.04 -40.77
CA ILE A 391 16.58 23.78 -41.67
C ILE A 391 17.84 22.94 -41.83
N GLU A 392 18.16 22.56 -43.08
CA GLU A 392 19.43 21.93 -43.40
C GLU A 392 20.49 23.03 -43.63
N LYS A 393 21.59 22.94 -42.89
CA LYS A 393 22.68 23.92 -42.98
C LYS A 393 23.68 23.44 -44.03
N SER A 394 23.91 24.25 -45.08
CA SER A 394 25.04 24.05 -45.97
C SER A 394 26.35 24.56 -45.33
N SER A 395 27.48 23.96 -45.68
CA SER A 395 28.79 24.28 -45.07
C SER A 395 29.28 25.72 -45.33
N ALA A 396 28.56 26.51 -46.11
CA ALA A 396 28.91 27.88 -46.49
C ALA A 396 28.10 28.98 -45.77
N ASP A 397 27.06 28.61 -44.98
CA ASP A 397 26.16 29.60 -44.40
C ASP A 397 26.67 30.06 -43.01
N ALA A 398 26.94 31.36 -42.89
CA ALA A 398 27.17 32.01 -41.61
C ALA A 398 25.91 31.88 -40.74
N VAL A 399 26.05 31.34 -39.51
CA VAL A 399 24.94 31.12 -38.60
C VAL A 399 24.47 32.45 -38.02
N ASN A 400 23.54 33.11 -38.65
CA ASN A 400 22.83 34.23 -38.03
C ASN A 400 21.66 33.71 -37.22
N VAL A 401 21.92 33.38 -35.95
CA VAL A 401 20.88 32.88 -35.02
C VAL A 401 19.91 34.02 -34.72
N PRO A 402 18.61 33.86 -34.98
CA PRO A 402 17.63 34.89 -34.69
C PRO A 402 17.66 35.28 -33.21
N ASP A 403 17.87 36.55 -32.92
CA ASP A 403 17.81 37.06 -31.53
C ASP A 403 16.38 37.51 -31.19
N ASN A 404 15.41 36.65 -31.52
CA ASN A 404 14.00 36.87 -31.20
C ASN A 404 13.60 36.03 -29.98
N ILE A 405 12.88 36.64 -29.04
CA ILE A 405 12.40 35.99 -27.82
C ILE A 405 11.33 34.94 -28.10
N TYR A 406 10.69 34.99 -29.25
CA TYR A 406 9.62 34.09 -29.68
C TYR A 406 10.04 33.07 -30.73
N THR A 407 11.30 33.10 -31.20
CA THR A 407 11.89 32.13 -32.14
C THR A 407 13.24 31.68 -31.61
N LYS A 408 13.44 30.36 -31.48
CA LYS A 408 14.72 29.79 -31.08
C LYS A 408 15.08 28.62 -31.96
N TRP A 409 16.40 28.48 -32.17
CA TRP A 409 17.03 27.42 -32.94
C TRP A 409 17.70 26.41 -32.02
N PHE A 410 17.53 25.11 -32.33
CA PHE A 410 18.09 24.02 -31.58
C PHE A 410 18.86 23.08 -32.51
N ASP A 411 19.96 22.55 -32.06
CA ASP A 411 20.71 21.50 -32.75
C ASP A 411 19.89 20.21 -32.76
N TYR A 412 19.32 19.88 -33.92
CA TYR A 412 18.44 18.71 -34.06
C TYR A 412 19.20 17.40 -34.01
N ASP A 413 20.52 17.41 -34.35
CA ASP A 413 21.34 16.20 -34.41
C ASP A 413 21.68 15.64 -33.00
N ILE A 414 21.63 16.48 -31.96
CA ILE A 414 21.88 16.09 -30.57
C ILE A 414 20.60 15.86 -29.74
N ILE A 415 19.44 16.13 -30.31
CA ILE A 415 18.17 15.85 -29.66
C ILE A 415 17.86 14.37 -29.82
N LYS A 416 17.95 13.61 -28.71
CA LYS A 416 17.77 12.14 -28.70
C LYS A 416 16.33 11.71 -28.46
N ASP A 417 15.56 12.50 -27.71
CA ASP A 417 14.18 12.18 -27.29
C ASP A 417 13.20 13.17 -27.90
N THR A 418 11.91 12.83 -27.87
CA THR A 418 10.85 13.71 -28.35
C THR A 418 10.83 15.03 -27.59
N VAL A 419 10.95 16.14 -28.32
CA VAL A 419 10.73 17.48 -27.80
C VAL A 419 9.23 17.74 -27.75
N ILE A 420 8.75 18.30 -26.66
CA ILE A 420 7.34 18.63 -26.47
C ILE A 420 7.15 20.10 -26.10
N VAL A 421 6.08 20.72 -26.61
CA VAL A 421 5.61 22.00 -26.10
C VAL A 421 4.49 21.78 -25.12
N ARG A 422 4.66 22.30 -23.89
CA ARG A 422 3.73 22.10 -22.78
C ARG A 422 3.82 23.21 -21.73
N LYS A 423 2.89 23.23 -20.81
CA LYS A 423 2.99 24.04 -19.59
C LYS A 423 3.93 23.40 -18.56
N ARG A 424 4.27 24.13 -17.49
CA ARG A 424 5.20 23.64 -16.44
C ARG A 424 4.68 22.43 -15.69
N ARG A 425 5.62 21.60 -15.21
CA ARG A 425 5.37 20.44 -14.38
C ARG A 425 6.18 20.48 -13.09
N PRO A 426 5.73 19.81 -12.00
CA PRO A 426 6.56 19.58 -10.84
C PRO A 426 7.84 18.82 -11.23
N GLY A 427 8.99 19.29 -10.72
CA GLY A 427 10.29 18.66 -11.03
C GLY A 427 11.01 19.26 -12.24
N ASP A 428 10.41 20.17 -13.01
CA ASP A 428 11.06 20.83 -14.15
C ASP A 428 12.30 21.63 -13.72
N TYR A 429 13.32 21.55 -14.58
CA TYR A 429 14.58 22.29 -14.42
C TYR A 429 15.11 22.81 -15.76
N ILE A 430 15.90 23.87 -15.70
CA ILE A 430 16.61 24.43 -16.84
C ILE A 430 18.11 24.43 -16.58
N ILE A 431 18.90 24.22 -17.62
CA ILE A 431 20.37 24.36 -17.54
C ILE A 431 20.72 25.81 -17.86
N ILE A 432 21.35 26.50 -16.89
CA ILE A 432 21.53 27.97 -16.94
C ILE A 432 22.90 28.42 -17.44
N ASP A 433 23.87 27.52 -17.48
CA ASP A 433 25.22 27.83 -17.94
C ASP A 433 25.85 26.66 -18.74
N LYS A 434 27.00 26.93 -19.36
CA LYS A 434 27.75 25.96 -20.17
C LYS A 434 28.40 24.85 -19.31
N SER A 435 28.50 25.03 -18.00
CA SER A 435 29.03 24.00 -17.08
C SER A 435 27.98 22.93 -16.75
N GLY A 436 26.75 23.09 -17.21
CA GLY A 436 25.65 22.14 -16.97
C GLY A 436 24.89 22.36 -15.66
N LYS A 437 25.05 23.51 -15.02
CA LYS A 437 24.37 23.84 -13.77
C LYS A 437 22.85 23.86 -13.93
N LYS A 438 22.17 22.98 -13.19
CA LYS A 438 20.71 22.84 -13.19
C LYS A 438 20.08 23.81 -12.20
N GLN A 439 19.03 24.51 -12.63
CA GLN A 439 18.18 25.32 -11.76
C GLN A 439 16.75 24.83 -11.85
N LYS A 440 16.10 24.59 -10.70
CA LYS A 440 14.67 24.24 -10.68
C LYS A 440 13.85 25.37 -11.28
N LEU A 441 12.91 25.05 -12.17
CA LEU A 441 12.07 26.04 -12.86
C LEU A 441 11.30 26.94 -11.90
N LYS A 442 10.81 26.37 -10.77
CA LYS A 442 10.17 27.14 -9.69
C LYS A 442 11.09 28.24 -9.14
N SER A 443 12.35 27.90 -8.88
CA SER A 443 13.35 28.86 -8.36
C SER A 443 13.69 29.92 -9.41
N TYR A 444 13.79 29.52 -10.69
CA TYR A 444 13.99 30.46 -11.80
C TYR A 444 12.88 31.51 -11.84
N PHE A 445 11.60 31.09 -11.84
CA PHE A 445 10.46 32.00 -11.87
C PHE A 445 10.40 32.98 -10.69
N ILE A 446 10.84 32.52 -9.50
CA ILE A 446 10.91 33.38 -8.31
C ILE A 446 12.02 34.43 -8.48
N ASN A 447 13.20 34.01 -8.93
CA ASN A 447 14.36 34.91 -9.13
C ASN A 447 14.08 35.98 -10.19
N GLU A 448 13.41 35.61 -11.28
CA GLU A 448 13.00 36.53 -12.34
C GLU A 448 11.73 37.35 -11.99
N LYS A 449 11.23 37.22 -10.76
CA LYS A 449 10.04 37.93 -10.25
C LYS A 449 8.79 37.78 -11.11
N ILE A 450 8.64 36.62 -11.79
CA ILE A 450 7.49 36.33 -12.63
C ILE A 450 6.27 36.10 -11.72
N PRO A 451 5.15 36.84 -11.91
CA PRO A 451 3.93 36.70 -11.12
C PRO A 451 3.41 35.24 -11.12
N LYS A 452 2.85 34.79 -10.00
CA LYS A 452 2.39 33.41 -9.84
C LYS A 452 1.36 33.02 -10.91
N GLU A 453 0.50 33.95 -11.26
CA GLU A 453 -0.59 33.79 -12.24
C GLU A 453 -0.10 33.63 -13.68
N GLU A 454 1.06 34.21 -14.03
CA GLU A 454 1.67 34.09 -15.35
C GLU A 454 2.42 32.77 -15.53
N ARG A 455 2.97 32.20 -14.45
CA ARG A 455 3.85 31.00 -14.50
C ARG A 455 3.18 29.80 -15.14
N ASP A 456 1.88 29.63 -14.96
CA ASP A 456 1.11 28.50 -15.47
C ASP A 456 0.64 28.71 -16.93
N ARG A 457 0.76 29.95 -17.44
CA ARG A 457 0.40 30.31 -18.82
C ARG A 457 1.59 30.27 -19.79
N ILE A 458 2.81 30.22 -19.25
CA ILE A 458 4.04 30.24 -20.08
C ILE A 458 4.20 28.90 -20.81
N TRP A 459 4.42 28.94 -22.10
CA TRP A 459 4.77 27.77 -22.89
C TRP A 459 6.24 27.40 -22.69
N LEU A 460 6.50 26.11 -22.57
CA LEU A 460 7.83 25.53 -22.41
C LEU A 460 8.11 24.57 -23.55
N VAL A 461 9.30 24.62 -24.08
CA VAL A 461 9.85 23.59 -24.95
C VAL A 461 10.72 22.71 -24.09
N ALA A 462 10.38 21.41 -23.96
CA ALA A 462 11.02 20.52 -23.00
C ALA A 462 11.25 19.11 -23.55
N GLN A 463 12.23 18.42 -22.96
CA GLN A 463 12.56 17.01 -23.15
C GLN A 463 12.43 16.32 -21.78
N GLY A 464 11.34 15.58 -21.55
CA GLY A 464 11.01 15.10 -20.21
C GLY A 464 10.85 16.26 -19.21
N SER A 465 11.60 16.24 -18.11
CA SER A 465 11.65 17.32 -17.11
C SER A 465 12.68 18.41 -17.41
N HIS A 466 13.49 18.24 -18.46
CA HIS A 466 14.50 19.22 -18.86
C HIS A 466 13.89 20.26 -19.79
N VAL A 467 13.81 21.52 -19.33
CA VAL A 467 13.28 22.65 -20.11
C VAL A 467 14.42 23.24 -20.98
N LEU A 468 14.24 23.16 -22.29
CA LEU A 468 15.15 23.71 -23.28
C LEU A 468 14.91 25.20 -23.49
N TRP A 469 13.65 25.63 -23.41
CA TRP A 469 13.26 27.03 -23.62
C TRP A 469 12.00 27.40 -22.88
N ILE A 470 12.02 28.54 -22.21
CA ILE A 470 10.90 29.22 -21.59
C ILE A 470 10.46 30.31 -22.53
N ALA A 471 9.34 30.12 -23.25
CA ALA A 471 8.89 31.05 -24.29
C ALA A 471 8.68 32.47 -23.75
N GLY A 472 9.21 33.46 -24.46
CA GLY A 472 9.17 34.86 -24.06
C GLY A 472 10.14 35.26 -22.94
N TYR A 473 10.97 34.32 -22.44
CA TYR A 473 11.92 34.58 -21.35
C TYR A 473 13.33 34.08 -21.68
N ARG A 474 13.65 32.83 -21.39
CA ARG A 474 15.00 32.33 -21.45
C ARG A 474 15.11 31.00 -22.17
N ARG A 475 16.12 30.88 -23.02
CA ARG A 475 16.61 29.61 -23.55
C ARG A 475 17.62 29.01 -22.60
N GLY A 476 17.52 27.70 -22.34
CA GLY A 476 18.51 26.92 -21.61
C GLY A 476 19.83 26.74 -22.41
N CYS A 477 20.88 26.37 -21.72
CA CYS A 477 22.19 26.14 -22.31
C CYS A 477 22.35 24.74 -22.97
N ALA A 478 21.26 24.08 -23.31
CA ALA A 478 21.27 22.79 -24.00
C ALA A 478 20.91 22.95 -25.49
N ALA A 479 21.38 22.00 -26.29
CA ALA A 479 21.08 21.92 -27.72
C ALA A 479 21.38 23.22 -28.50
N TYR A 480 22.51 23.87 -28.23
CA TYR A 480 22.97 25.01 -28.99
C TYR A 480 23.37 24.60 -30.42
N VAL A 481 23.02 25.44 -31.38
CA VAL A 481 23.52 25.33 -32.75
C VAL A 481 24.99 25.72 -32.77
N LEU A 482 25.84 24.81 -33.19
CA LEU A 482 27.27 24.96 -33.31
C LEU A 482 27.68 24.99 -34.80
N GLU A 483 28.95 25.32 -35.09
CA GLU A 483 29.46 25.29 -36.48
C GLU A 483 29.28 23.92 -37.13
N LYS A 484 29.45 22.85 -36.39
CA LYS A 484 29.29 21.47 -36.85
C LYS A 484 27.87 20.93 -36.95
N THR A 485 26.84 21.68 -36.52
CA THR A 485 25.43 21.31 -36.62
C THR A 485 25.01 21.25 -38.09
N LYS A 486 24.44 20.15 -38.52
CA LYS A 486 23.94 19.93 -39.88
C LYS A 486 22.46 20.24 -40.00
N ARG A 487 21.66 19.90 -39.00
CA ARG A 487 20.20 20.10 -39.01
C ARG A 487 19.78 20.98 -37.84
N ILE A 488 19.04 22.01 -38.11
CA ILE A 488 18.56 22.98 -37.14
C ILE A 488 17.06 22.86 -37.00
N LEU A 489 16.56 22.68 -35.78
CA LEU A 489 15.14 22.75 -35.45
C LEU A 489 14.82 24.19 -35.03
N GLU A 490 14.10 24.92 -35.90
CA GLU A 490 13.54 26.22 -35.58
C GLU A 490 12.16 26.03 -34.94
N ILE A 491 11.95 26.61 -33.78
CA ILE A 491 10.66 26.61 -33.08
C ILE A 491 10.25 28.06 -32.85
N THR A 492 9.05 28.42 -33.34
CA THR A 492 8.45 29.75 -33.16
C THR A 492 7.13 29.61 -32.40
N ILE A 493 6.91 30.49 -31.40
CA ILE A 493 5.68 30.55 -30.62
C ILE A 493 5.16 31.98 -30.65
N HIS A 494 4.07 32.24 -31.37
CA HIS A 494 3.43 33.55 -31.52
C HIS A 494 2.14 33.64 -30.72
N GLY A 495 1.72 34.83 -30.25
CA GLY A 495 0.39 35.09 -29.66
C GLY A 495 0.34 34.98 -28.13
N GLY A 496 1.45 35.05 -27.39
CA GLY A 496 1.43 35.24 -25.94
C GLY A 496 1.07 36.68 -25.53
N GLU A 497 0.52 36.89 -24.30
CA GLU A 497 0.09 38.22 -23.81
C GLU A 497 1.14 39.34 -23.87
N LYS A 498 2.42 39.02 -24.11
CA LYS A 498 3.49 40.01 -24.32
C LYS A 498 3.63 40.50 -25.75
N ASP A 499 3.08 39.81 -26.77
CA ASP A 499 3.09 40.26 -28.15
C ASP A 499 2.21 41.51 -28.37
N VAL A 500 1.21 41.70 -27.50
CA VAL A 500 0.24 42.80 -27.59
C VAL A 500 0.79 44.12 -27.01
N ARG A 501 1.90 44.10 -26.25
CA ARG A 501 2.50 45.30 -25.60
C ARG A 501 3.64 45.94 -26.39
N ASN A 502 4.05 45.33 -27.51
CA ASN A 502 5.16 45.84 -28.35
C ASN A 502 4.74 46.13 -29.81
N ASN A 503 3.44 46.44 -30.06
CA ASN A 503 2.97 47.07 -31.28
C ASN A 503 2.43 48.46 -30.98
#